data_557c7e6deeeab253aa0da5e345703e90
#
_entry.id   557c7e6deeeab253aa0da5e345703e90
#
_cell.length_a   1.000
_cell.length_b   1.000
_cell.length_c   1.000
_cell.angle_alpha   90.00
_cell.angle_beta   90.00
_cell.angle_gamma   90.00
#
_symmetry.space_group_name_H-M   'P 1'
#
loop_
_entity.id
_entity.type
_entity.pdbx_description
1 polymer ?
#
loop_
_entity_poly.entity_id
_entity_poly.type
_entity_poly.pdbx_seq_one_letter_code
_entity_poly.pdbx_strand_id
1 'polypeptide(L)'
;MTLANRVLVQNTAGDAPFYLLSEVQTTQKPQDGLGGSSTVRGLPKDRYVGRGMAVSNNEIRWRALDFGVHGRQSSLVLSAFADAGRVWTDGVDLSTAANDLHVGYGGGVRLGLGSSFVIATDIGHSPQSTAPIYIGLGYLF
;
A
#
# COMPACT_ATOMS: atom_id res chain seq x y z
N MET A 1 -8.58 1.59 18.50
CA MET A 1 -8.73 0.94 17.18
C MET A 1 -8.94 2.03 16.15
N THR A 2 -8.25 1.99 15.02
CA THR A 2 -8.33 2.98 13.94
C THR A 2 -8.57 2.24 12.63
N LEU A 3 -9.50 2.72 11.82
CA LEU A 3 -9.69 2.31 10.44
C LEU A 3 -9.06 3.38 9.53
N ALA A 4 -8.16 2.97 8.69
CA ALA A 4 -7.50 3.83 7.72
C ALA A 4 -7.81 3.34 6.30
N ASN A 5 -8.23 4.26 5.43
CA ASN A 5 -8.57 3.98 4.05
C ASN A 5 -7.86 4.97 3.14
N ARG A 6 -7.41 4.48 1.99
CA ARG A 6 -6.89 5.30 0.90
C ARG A 6 -7.48 4.81 -0.42
N VAL A 7 -7.93 5.74 -1.23
CA VAL A 7 -8.27 5.48 -2.63
C VAL A 7 -7.40 6.37 -3.49
N LEU A 8 -6.75 5.77 -4.47
CA LEU A 8 -5.91 6.44 -5.45
C LEU A 8 -6.43 6.10 -6.83
N VAL A 9 -6.62 7.11 -7.67
CA VAL A 9 -6.92 6.94 -9.09
C VAL A 9 -5.95 7.81 -9.87
N GLN A 10 -5.27 7.21 -10.81
CA GLN A 10 -4.34 7.90 -11.72
C GLN A 10 -4.73 7.62 -13.15
N ASN A 11 -4.70 8.65 -13.98
CA ASN A 11 -4.87 8.54 -15.42
C ASN A 11 -3.80 9.36 -16.13
N THR A 12 -3.06 8.75 -17.02
CA THR A 12 -2.02 9.39 -17.83
C THR A 12 -2.55 9.62 -19.24
N ALA A 13 -2.63 10.88 -19.66
CA ALA A 13 -3.09 11.28 -20.98
C ALA A 13 -1.90 11.60 -21.90
N GLY A 14 -2.11 11.47 -23.22
CA GLY A 14 -1.09 11.73 -24.23
C GLY A 14 -0.14 10.57 -24.48
N ASP A 15 0.93 10.82 -25.23
CA ASP A 15 1.96 9.82 -25.59
C ASP A 15 3.03 9.72 -24.50
N ALA A 16 2.61 9.31 -23.30
CA ALA A 16 3.54 9.12 -22.20
C ALA A 16 4.49 7.94 -22.48
N PRO A 17 5.81 8.13 -22.35
CA PRO A 17 6.77 7.04 -22.45
C PRO A 17 6.46 5.94 -21.43
N PHE A 18 6.77 4.70 -21.79
CA PHE A 18 6.42 3.54 -20.95
C PHE A 18 7.00 3.60 -19.51
N TYR A 19 8.15 4.22 -19.33
CA TYR A 19 8.79 4.36 -18.01
C TYR A 19 8.04 5.32 -17.07
N LEU A 20 7.20 6.22 -17.60
CA LEU A 20 6.34 7.07 -16.77
C LEU A 20 5.04 6.37 -16.32
N LEU A 21 4.69 5.25 -16.96
CA LEU A 21 3.47 4.50 -16.62
C LEU A 21 3.60 3.75 -15.28
N SER A 22 4.82 3.53 -14.82
CA SER A 22 5.09 2.91 -13.51
C SER A 22 5.14 3.92 -12.36
N GLU A 23 5.12 5.23 -12.66
CA GLU A 23 5.24 6.25 -11.64
C GLU A 23 3.90 6.86 -11.30
N VAL A 24 3.55 6.82 -10.01
CA VAL A 24 2.43 7.58 -9.46
C VAL A 24 2.97 8.87 -8.86
N GLN A 25 2.67 9.97 -9.50
CA GLN A 25 3.05 11.29 -9.00
C GLN A 25 2.23 11.65 -7.77
N THR A 26 2.85 11.65 -6.61
CA THR A 26 2.28 12.21 -5.39
C THR A 26 3.14 13.38 -4.92
N THR A 27 2.56 14.29 -4.15
CA THR A 27 3.25 15.49 -3.65
C THR A 27 4.41 15.16 -2.70
N GLN A 28 4.53 13.94 -2.22
CA GLN A 28 5.52 13.59 -1.20
C GLN A 28 6.45 12.43 -1.55
N LYS A 29 6.01 11.48 -2.35
CA LYS A 29 6.84 10.33 -2.79
C LYS A 29 6.36 9.86 -4.15
N PRO A 30 7.24 9.63 -5.13
CA PRO A 30 6.91 8.88 -6.33
C PRO A 30 6.45 7.48 -5.86
N GLN A 31 5.30 7.03 -6.35
CA GLN A 31 4.82 5.68 -6.08
C GLN A 31 4.99 4.86 -7.35
N ASP A 32 5.32 3.61 -7.13
CA ASP A 32 5.53 2.64 -8.19
C ASP A 32 4.18 2.19 -8.82
N GLY A 33 4.23 1.39 -9.87
CA GLY A 33 3.07 0.76 -10.49
C GLY A 33 2.28 -0.14 -9.53
N LEU A 34 1.29 -0.86 -10.02
CA LEU A 34 0.47 -1.73 -9.18
C LEU A 34 1.27 -2.94 -8.69
N GLY A 35 1.35 -3.09 -7.38
CA GLY A 35 2.11 -4.10 -6.66
C GLY A 35 3.19 -3.50 -5.78
N GLY A 36 3.57 -4.23 -4.75
CA GLY A 36 4.56 -3.81 -3.76
C GLY A 36 3.95 -3.11 -2.54
N SER A 37 4.82 -2.59 -1.68
CA SER A 37 4.43 -2.02 -0.39
C SER A 37 3.59 -0.74 -0.49
N SER A 38 3.64 -0.05 -1.62
CA SER A 38 3.05 1.28 -1.79
C SER A 38 1.64 1.25 -2.39
N THR A 39 1.27 0.18 -3.08
CA THR A 39 -0.01 0.05 -3.78
C THR A 39 -0.79 -1.17 -3.31
N VAL A 40 -0.61 -2.35 -3.89
CA VAL A 40 -1.28 -3.59 -3.45
C VAL A 40 -0.24 -4.51 -2.83
N ARG A 41 -0.24 -4.59 -1.50
CA ARG A 41 0.65 -5.48 -0.74
C ARG A 41 0.25 -6.94 -1.00
N GLY A 42 1.24 -7.80 -1.14
CA GLY A 42 1.05 -9.19 -1.56
C GLY A 42 1.38 -9.44 -3.01
N LEU A 43 1.34 -8.42 -3.88
CA LEU A 43 1.81 -8.51 -5.25
C LEU A 43 3.30 -8.15 -5.35
N PRO A 44 4.04 -8.73 -6.30
CA PRO A 44 5.39 -8.27 -6.65
C PRO A 44 5.37 -6.78 -7.03
N LYS A 45 6.46 -6.08 -6.71
CA LYS A 45 6.60 -4.66 -7.03
C LYS A 45 6.44 -4.41 -8.55
N ASP A 46 5.71 -3.36 -8.90
CA ASP A 46 5.49 -2.92 -10.30
C ASP A 46 4.98 -4.04 -11.22
N ARG A 47 4.20 -4.96 -10.68
CA ARG A 47 3.71 -6.12 -11.44
C ARG A 47 2.86 -5.72 -12.63
N TYR A 48 2.07 -4.67 -12.46
CA TYR A 48 1.19 -4.17 -13.50
C TYR A 48 1.38 -2.67 -13.68
N VAL A 49 1.52 -2.23 -14.91
CA VAL A 49 1.65 -0.83 -15.30
C VAL A 49 0.72 -0.52 -16.48
N GLY A 50 0.22 0.70 -16.53
CA GLY A 50 -0.67 1.14 -17.59
C GLY A 50 -0.98 2.62 -17.50
N ARG A 51 -1.74 3.13 -18.45
CA ARG A 51 -2.13 4.54 -18.49
C ARG A 51 -3.14 4.90 -17.41
N GLY A 52 -3.96 3.95 -17.00
CA GLY A 52 -4.90 4.11 -15.91
C GLY A 52 -4.57 3.17 -14.76
N MET A 53 -4.67 3.64 -13.51
CA MET A 53 -4.55 2.82 -12.31
C MET A 53 -5.54 3.29 -11.26
N ALA A 54 -6.18 2.33 -10.58
CA ALA A 54 -6.95 2.59 -9.37
C ALA A 54 -6.51 1.63 -8.27
N VAL A 55 -6.38 2.16 -7.06
CA VAL A 55 -5.98 1.40 -5.87
C VAL A 55 -6.86 1.77 -4.71
N SER A 56 -7.30 0.78 -3.95
CA SER A 56 -7.97 0.94 -2.66
C SER A 56 -7.19 0.18 -1.61
N ASN A 57 -6.72 0.89 -0.60
CA ASN A 57 -6.05 0.31 0.56
C ASN A 57 -6.94 0.49 1.78
N ASN A 58 -7.15 -0.59 2.52
CA ASN A 58 -7.95 -0.60 3.73
C ASN A 58 -7.13 -1.25 4.84
N GLU A 59 -6.98 -0.57 5.98
CA GLU A 59 -6.17 -1.05 7.08
C GLU A 59 -6.87 -0.80 8.42
N ILE A 60 -6.98 -1.84 9.23
CA ILE A 60 -7.43 -1.77 10.61
C ILE A 60 -6.19 -1.80 11.49
N ARG A 61 -6.06 -0.84 12.40
CA ARG A 61 -4.96 -0.69 13.35
C ARG A 61 -5.47 -0.81 14.77
N TRP A 62 -4.85 -1.67 15.53
CA TRP A 62 -5.16 -1.87 16.94
C TRP A 62 -3.90 -1.65 17.77
N ARG A 63 -3.93 -0.64 18.65
CA ARG A 63 -2.87 -0.42 19.64
C ARG A 63 -2.99 -1.50 20.70
N ALA A 64 -2.06 -2.45 20.67
CA ALA A 64 -2.08 -3.62 21.52
C ALA A 64 -1.43 -3.36 22.89
N LEU A 65 -0.30 -2.63 22.92
CA LEU A 65 0.47 -2.37 24.12
C LEU A 65 1.08 -0.98 24.09
N ASP A 66 1.13 -0.34 25.28
CA ASP A 66 1.96 0.84 25.52
C ASP A 66 2.99 0.46 26.60
N PHE A 67 4.25 0.80 26.37
CA PHE A 67 5.36 0.48 27.27
C PHE A 67 6.43 1.56 27.24
N GLY A 68 7.24 1.61 28.30
CA GLY A 68 8.35 2.56 28.41
C GLY A 68 9.68 1.91 28.08
N VAL A 69 10.49 2.55 27.24
CA VAL A 69 11.88 2.16 26.96
C VAL A 69 12.78 3.36 27.20
N HIS A 70 13.72 3.25 28.12
CA HIS A 70 14.68 4.32 28.46
C HIS A 70 14.01 5.70 28.69
N GLY A 71 12.89 5.70 29.43
CA GLY A 71 12.15 6.95 29.72
C GLY A 71 11.33 7.52 28.57
N ARG A 72 11.24 6.82 27.43
CA ARG A 72 10.40 7.21 26.28
C ARG A 72 9.19 6.28 26.21
N GLN A 73 8.04 6.86 25.94
CA GLN A 73 6.83 6.08 25.67
C GLN A 73 6.95 5.40 24.31
N SER A 74 6.66 4.12 24.27
CA SER A 74 6.68 3.28 23.09
C SER A 74 5.35 2.57 22.96
N SER A 75 4.96 2.21 21.76
CA SER A 75 3.69 1.52 21.51
C SER A 75 3.85 0.41 20.49
N LEU A 76 3.10 -0.67 20.71
CA LEU A 76 2.95 -1.77 19.75
C LEU A 76 1.55 -1.70 19.14
N VAL A 77 1.50 -1.57 17.81
CA VAL A 77 0.26 -1.56 17.05
C VAL A 77 0.25 -2.77 16.12
N LEU A 78 -0.82 -3.54 16.18
CA LEU A 78 -1.10 -4.60 15.22
C LEU A 78 -1.97 -4.05 14.11
N SER A 79 -1.76 -4.51 12.88
CA SER A 79 -2.57 -4.14 11.74
C SER A 79 -3.02 -5.35 10.95
N ALA A 80 -4.19 -5.24 10.34
CA ALA A 80 -4.65 -6.13 9.29
C ALA A 80 -5.07 -5.27 8.10
N PHE A 81 -4.78 -5.72 6.89
CA PHE A 81 -5.07 -4.95 5.69
C PHE A 81 -5.66 -5.80 4.57
N ALA A 82 -6.42 -5.13 3.71
CA ALA A 82 -6.89 -5.63 2.44
C ALA A 82 -6.74 -4.53 1.39
N ASP A 83 -5.95 -4.81 0.38
CA ASP A 83 -5.64 -3.91 -0.71
C ASP A 83 -6.23 -4.47 -2.00
N ALA A 84 -6.77 -3.60 -2.85
CA ALA A 84 -7.27 -3.96 -4.15
C ALA A 84 -6.83 -2.93 -5.18
N GLY A 85 -6.55 -3.37 -6.39
CA GLY A 85 -6.17 -2.45 -7.45
C GLY A 85 -6.33 -3.03 -8.84
N ARG A 86 -6.41 -2.13 -9.81
CA ARG A 86 -6.51 -2.44 -11.22
C ARG A 86 -5.72 -1.47 -12.06
N VAL A 87 -5.26 -1.96 -13.19
CA VAL A 87 -4.56 -1.17 -14.22
C VAL A 87 -5.34 -1.27 -15.54
N TRP A 88 -5.41 -0.17 -16.29
CA TRP A 88 -5.97 -0.10 -17.63
C TRP A 88 -4.89 0.36 -18.62
N THR A 89 -4.88 -0.28 -19.79
CA THR A 89 -3.92 0.02 -20.85
C THR A 89 -4.18 1.39 -21.48
N ASP A 90 -5.45 1.73 -21.72
CA ASP A 90 -5.86 2.89 -22.52
C ASP A 90 -6.42 4.06 -21.67
N GLY A 91 -6.35 3.93 -20.36
CA GLY A 91 -6.89 4.90 -19.41
C GLY A 91 -8.00 4.32 -18.54
N VAL A 92 -8.36 5.05 -17.48
CA VAL A 92 -9.33 4.58 -16.48
C VAL A 92 -10.71 4.44 -17.08
N ASP A 93 -11.27 3.23 -16.98
CA ASP A 93 -12.66 2.92 -17.27
C ASP A 93 -13.33 2.30 -16.02
N LEU A 94 -14.09 3.10 -15.30
CA LEU A 94 -14.74 2.67 -14.06
C LEU A 94 -15.86 1.65 -14.29
N SER A 95 -16.42 1.57 -15.49
CA SER A 95 -17.46 0.56 -15.80
C SER A 95 -16.91 -0.86 -15.75
N THR A 96 -15.62 -1.02 -15.96
CA THR A 96 -14.90 -2.30 -15.91
C THR A 96 -14.09 -2.48 -14.63
N ALA A 97 -14.22 -1.59 -13.65
CA ALA A 97 -13.35 -1.57 -12.46
C ALA A 97 -13.32 -2.89 -11.65
N ALA A 98 -14.42 -3.64 -11.67
CA ALA A 98 -14.50 -4.94 -11.00
C ALA A 98 -13.87 -6.10 -11.77
N ASN A 99 -13.59 -5.93 -13.07
CA ASN A 99 -12.96 -6.96 -13.88
C ASN A 99 -11.45 -6.93 -13.65
N ASP A 100 -10.78 -8.07 -13.60
CA ASP A 100 -9.32 -8.21 -13.41
C ASP A 100 -8.80 -7.44 -12.18
N LEU A 101 -9.58 -7.42 -11.11
CA LEU A 101 -9.18 -6.81 -9.86
C LEU A 101 -8.10 -7.66 -9.18
N HIS A 102 -6.97 -7.03 -8.91
CA HIS A 102 -5.88 -7.66 -8.17
C HIS A 102 -6.03 -7.34 -6.69
N VAL A 103 -6.05 -8.39 -5.86
CA VAL A 103 -6.27 -8.27 -4.43
C VAL A 103 -5.08 -8.82 -3.66
N GLY A 104 -4.70 -8.11 -2.61
CA GLY A 104 -3.73 -8.55 -1.62
C GLY A 104 -4.24 -8.28 -0.21
N TYR A 105 -3.91 -9.14 0.73
CA TYR A 105 -4.29 -8.99 2.12
C TYR A 105 -3.17 -9.49 3.04
N GLY A 106 -3.25 -9.11 4.28
CA GLY A 106 -2.23 -9.51 5.23
C GLY A 106 -2.34 -8.83 6.58
N GLY A 107 -1.26 -8.91 7.31
CA GLY A 107 -1.14 -8.29 8.61
C GLY A 107 0.23 -7.69 8.84
N GLY A 108 0.34 -6.90 9.88
CA GLY A 108 1.59 -6.26 10.22
C GLY A 108 1.68 -5.78 11.64
N VAL A 109 2.88 -5.34 11.97
CA VAL A 109 3.24 -4.81 13.28
C VAL A 109 3.87 -3.44 13.08
N ARG A 110 3.50 -2.50 13.95
CA ARG A 110 4.09 -1.17 14.03
C ARG A 110 4.68 -0.97 15.41
N LEU A 111 5.96 -0.69 15.48
CA LEU A 111 6.65 -0.36 16.71
C LEU A 111 6.91 1.15 16.75
N GLY A 112 6.15 1.85 17.57
CA GLY A 112 6.35 3.28 17.83
C GLY A 112 7.39 3.47 18.93
N LEU A 113 8.43 4.26 18.66
CA LEU A 113 9.49 4.61 19.60
C LEU A 113 9.49 6.12 19.82
N GLY A 114 9.00 6.56 20.98
CA GLY A 114 8.80 7.98 21.24
C GLY A 114 7.71 8.60 20.36
N SER A 115 7.81 9.88 20.09
CA SER A 115 6.79 10.64 19.35
C SER A 115 6.98 10.66 17.82
N SER A 116 8.14 10.22 17.32
CA SER A 116 8.52 10.52 15.93
C SER A 116 9.03 9.33 15.12
N PHE A 117 9.21 8.17 15.72
CA PHE A 117 9.81 7.03 15.03
C PHE A 117 8.88 5.82 15.05
N VAL A 118 8.53 5.30 13.89
CA VAL A 118 7.70 4.11 13.73
C VAL A 118 8.38 3.16 12.77
N ILE A 119 8.62 1.94 13.23
CA ILE A 119 9.05 0.82 12.39
C ILE A 119 7.81 0.03 12.01
N ALA A 120 7.61 -0.19 10.73
CA ALA A 120 6.53 -0.97 10.18
C ALA A 120 7.05 -2.26 9.55
N THR A 121 6.40 -3.38 9.87
CA THR A 121 6.66 -4.66 9.21
C THR A 121 5.32 -5.27 8.80
N ASP A 122 5.15 -5.54 7.51
CA ASP A 122 3.95 -6.16 6.96
C ASP A 122 4.30 -7.49 6.28
N ILE A 123 3.39 -8.45 6.39
CA ILE A 123 3.41 -9.70 5.62
C ILE A 123 2.13 -9.69 4.78
N GLY A 124 2.31 -9.76 3.46
CA GLY A 124 1.22 -9.80 2.51
C GLY A 124 0.99 -11.20 1.94
N HIS A 125 -0.16 -11.39 1.32
CA HIS A 125 -0.49 -12.56 0.53
C HIS A 125 -1.36 -12.15 -0.67
N SER A 126 -1.14 -12.83 -1.79
CA SER A 126 -2.01 -12.75 -2.97
C SER A 126 -1.95 -14.07 -3.72
N PRO A 127 -2.84 -14.33 -4.70
CA PRO A 127 -2.75 -15.53 -5.55
C PRO A 127 -1.42 -15.67 -6.30
N GLN A 128 -0.66 -14.58 -6.44
CA GLN A 128 0.58 -14.53 -7.22
C GLN A 128 1.85 -14.59 -6.37
N SER A 129 1.75 -14.37 -5.07
CA SER A 129 2.90 -14.36 -4.18
C SER A 129 2.51 -14.76 -2.76
N THR A 130 3.27 -15.67 -2.20
CA THR A 130 3.06 -16.16 -0.84
C THR A 130 4.04 -15.46 0.10
N ALA A 131 3.49 -14.71 1.07
CA ALA A 131 4.21 -14.10 2.19
C ALA A 131 5.39 -13.15 1.85
N PRO A 132 5.26 -12.20 0.90
CA PRO A 132 6.23 -11.11 0.80
C PRO A 132 6.23 -10.30 2.09
N ILE A 133 7.44 -9.98 2.57
CA ILE A 133 7.66 -9.20 3.78
C ILE A 133 8.07 -7.80 3.37
N TYR A 134 7.44 -6.80 3.97
CA TYR A 134 7.74 -5.39 3.76
C TYR A 134 8.20 -4.77 5.08
N ILE A 135 9.34 -4.08 5.05
CA ILE A 135 9.87 -3.36 6.21
C ILE A 135 10.02 -1.90 5.81
N GLY A 136 9.49 -1.00 6.61
CA GLY A 136 9.51 0.43 6.32
C GLY A 136 9.48 1.29 7.58
N LEU A 137 9.60 2.58 7.37
CA LEU A 137 9.46 3.60 8.41
C LEU A 137 8.14 4.34 8.22
N GLY A 138 7.37 4.47 9.29
CA GLY A 138 6.07 5.14 9.26
C GLY A 138 4.91 4.23 8.88
N TYR A 139 3.79 4.86 8.54
CA TYR A 139 2.60 4.19 8.03
C TYR A 139 2.55 4.30 6.50
N LEU A 140 1.79 3.44 5.84
CA LEU A 140 1.61 3.51 4.38
C LEU A 140 0.91 4.81 3.98
N PHE A 141 -0.05 5.26 4.80
CA PHE A 141 -0.85 6.48 4.59
C PHE A 141 -1.44 6.94 5.92
#